data_ec62a95aeb153364855910e789626283
#
_entry.id   ec62a95aeb153364855910e789626283
#
_cell.length_a   1.000
_cell.length_b   1.000
_cell.length_c   1.000
_cell.angle_alpha   90.00
_cell.angle_beta   90.00
_cell.angle_gamma   90.00
#
_symmetry.space_group_name_H-M   'P 1'
#
loop_
_entity.id
_entity.type
_entity.pdbx_description
1 polymer ?
#
loop_
_entity_poly.entity_id
_entity_poly.type
_entity_poly.pdbx_seq_one_letter_code
_entity_poly.pdbx_strand_id
1 'polypeptide(L)'
;MPQRLDVSPNALPDDRFAVVVSKYNSDITDRLCEAALKTLTQHGVADEKIVVVPVPGSFEIPLVANRLALSGNVDAVVCLGAVIQGETTHHEYINHQVAEGISNAALQSGVPVAFGVLTCQNLELALDRAGGRMGNKGHEAALAALETLATLRAIDAATGNSAETSVETAEDCSGESGESGESGESGESGESGESGE
;
A
#
# COMPACT_ATOMS: atom_id res chain seq x y z
N MET A 1 11.38 9.17 34.85
CA MET A 1 10.06 9.27 34.21
C MET A 1 10.13 8.53 32.91
N PRO A 2 9.05 7.84 32.43
CA PRO A 2 9.08 7.20 31.14
C PRO A 2 9.22 8.26 30.02
N GLN A 3 10.03 7.95 29.01
CA GLN A 3 10.17 8.80 27.84
C GLN A 3 8.92 8.61 26.95
N ARG A 4 8.34 9.72 26.49
CA ARG A 4 7.24 9.72 25.51
C ARG A 4 7.78 10.22 24.18
N LEU A 5 7.38 9.57 23.10
CA LEU A 5 7.61 10.05 21.74
C LEU A 5 6.34 10.82 21.33
N ASP A 6 6.40 12.15 21.42
CA ASP A 6 5.32 13.00 20.94
C ASP A 6 5.57 13.31 19.47
N VAL A 7 4.63 12.91 18.61
CA VAL A 7 4.71 13.10 17.16
C VAL A 7 3.61 14.04 16.67
N SER A 8 3.92 14.79 15.62
CA SER A 8 2.93 15.60 14.91
C SER A 8 2.52 14.88 13.62
N PRO A 9 1.24 14.82 13.26
CA PRO A 9 0.77 14.16 12.05
C PRO A 9 1.04 14.96 10.77
N ASN A 10 2.09 15.75 10.73
CA ASN A 10 2.46 16.51 9.54
C ASN A 10 3.38 15.69 8.64
N ALA A 11 3.08 15.69 7.35
CA ALA A 11 3.92 15.06 6.34
C ALA A 11 5.22 15.84 6.12
N LEU A 12 6.26 15.14 5.72
CA LEU A 12 7.48 15.75 5.17
C LEU A 12 7.25 16.07 3.67
N PRO A 13 8.02 17.02 3.10
CA PRO A 13 7.80 17.47 1.71
C PRO A 13 7.87 16.37 0.65
N ASP A 14 8.62 15.30 0.92
CA ASP A 14 8.81 14.21 -0.02
C ASP A 14 7.92 12.98 0.26
N ASP A 15 7.07 13.04 1.27
CA ASP A 15 6.17 11.94 1.63
C ASP A 15 5.16 11.64 0.54
N ARG A 16 5.07 10.38 0.15
CA ARG A 16 4.20 9.86 -0.89
C ARG A 16 3.14 8.95 -0.30
N PHE A 17 1.90 9.21 -0.64
CA PHE A 17 0.75 8.47 -0.15
C PHE A 17 0.00 7.78 -1.28
N ALA A 18 -0.49 6.56 -1.01
CA ALA A 18 -1.46 5.91 -1.87
C ALA A 18 -2.82 5.83 -1.16
N VAL A 19 -3.89 6.11 -1.90
CA VAL A 19 -5.27 5.91 -1.45
C VAL A 19 -5.90 4.84 -2.31
N VAL A 20 -6.10 3.64 -1.74
CA VAL A 20 -6.78 2.52 -2.42
C VAL A 20 -8.26 2.58 -2.10
N VAL A 21 -9.12 2.76 -3.09
CA VAL A 21 -10.55 2.99 -2.90
C VAL A 21 -11.40 2.02 -3.71
N SER A 22 -12.37 1.38 -3.03
CA SER A 22 -13.35 0.48 -3.64
C SER A 22 -14.36 1.26 -4.48
N LYS A 23 -14.64 0.80 -5.72
CA LYS A 23 -15.70 1.33 -6.58
C LYS A 23 -17.10 0.89 -6.13
N TYR A 24 -17.20 -0.25 -5.45
CA TYR A 24 -18.48 -0.72 -4.94
C TYR A 24 -18.94 0.16 -3.78
N ASN A 25 -20.21 0.52 -3.74
CA ASN A 25 -20.81 1.52 -2.84
C ASN A 25 -20.19 2.93 -2.99
N SER A 26 -20.05 3.41 -4.24
CA SER A 26 -19.41 4.69 -4.59
C SER A 26 -19.98 5.89 -3.83
N ASP A 27 -21.29 5.95 -3.57
CA ASP A 27 -21.93 7.02 -2.77
C ASP A 27 -21.30 7.18 -1.38
N ILE A 28 -20.69 6.12 -0.86
CA ILE A 28 -19.99 6.10 0.42
C ILE A 28 -18.48 6.29 0.21
N THR A 29 -17.88 5.49 -0.67
CA THR A 29 -16.43 5.44 -0.82
C THR A 29 -15.85 6.72 -1.41
N ASP A 30 -16.59 7.42 -2.27
CA ASP A 30 -16.19 8.72 -2.79
C ASP A 30 -16.11 9.77 -1.68
N ARG A 31 -17.08 9.79 -0.75
CA ARG A 31 -17.04 10.68 0.43
C ARG A 31 -15.90 10.36 1.38
N LEU A 32 -15.56 9.07 1.53
CA LEU A 32 -14.38 8.66 2.30
C LEU A 32 -13.10 9.13 1.63
N CYS A 33 -13.01 8.97 0.30
CA CYS A 33 -11.86 9.36 -0.50
C CYS A 33 -11.63 10.88 -0.45
N GLU A 34 -12.67 11.69 -0.69
CA GLU A 34 -12.60 13.16 -0.61
C GLU A 34 -12.11 13.63 0.77
N ALA A 35 -12.62 13.02 1.85
CA ALA A 35 -12.20 13.37 3.19
C ALA A 35 -10.75 12.97 3.48
N ALA A 36 -10.30 11.81 2.99
CA ALA A 36 -8.92 11.36 3.11
C ALA A 36 -7.96 12.29 2.36
N LEU A 37 -8.24 12.62 1.11
CA LEU A 37 -7.44 13.53 0.29
C LEU A 37 -7.32 14.90 0.94
N LYS A 38 -8.46 15.47 1.38
CA LYS A 38 -8.48 16.73 2.12
C LYS A 38 -7.62 16.68 3.38
N THR A 39 -7.66 15.58 4.11
CA THR A 39 -6.85 15.42 5.33
C THR A 39 -5.37 15.39 5.02
N LEU A 40 -4.95 14.59 4.03
CA LEU A 40 -3.56 14.50 3.60
C LEU A 40 -3.02 15.88 3.18
N THR A 41 -3.75 16.61 2.34
CA THR A 41 -3.33 17.95 1.88
C THR A 41 -3.29 18.97 3.01
N GLN A 42 -4.23 18.94 3.95
CA GLN A 42 -4.22 19.81 5.14
C GLN A 42 -3.02 19.56 6.07
N HIS A 43 -2.44 18.35 6.02
CA HIS A 43 -1.26 17.98 6.81
C HIS A 43 0.05 18.05 6.00
N GLY A 44 0.03 18.70 4.85
CA GLY A 44 1.23 19.06 4.10
C GLY A 44 1.62 18.10 2.98
N VAL A 45 0.82 17.05 2.69
CA VAL A 45 1.07 16.20 1.51
C VAL A 45 0.66 16.96 0.25
N ALA A 46 1.60 17.15 -0.68
CA ALA A 46 1.31 17.78 -1.97
C ALA A 46 0.48 16.87 -2.87
N ASP A 47 -0.43 17.43 -3.67
CA ASP A 47 -1.36 16.65 -4.51
C ASP A 47 -0.62 15.69 -5.45
N GLU A 48 0.52 16.10 -6.01
CA GLU A 48 1.36 15.27 -6.88
C GLU A 48 2.08 14.12 -6.17
N LYS A 49 2.05 14.11 -4.85
CA LYS A 49 2.58 13.04 -3.99
C LYS A 49 1.50 12.06 -3.55
N ILE A 50 0.26 12.23 -4.01
CA ILE A 50 -0.85 11.34 -3.69
C ILE A 50 -1.27 10.59 -4.96
N VAL A 51 -1.30 9.26 -4.89
CA VAL A 51 -1.86 8.42 -5.95
C VAL A 51 -3.17 7.78 -5.47
N VAL A 52 -4.24 7.95 -6.23
CA VAL A 52 -5.54 7.30 -5.97
C VAL A 52 -5.67 6.09 -6.87
N VAL A 53 -5.87 4.93 -6.28
CA VAL A 53 -5.96 3.64 -6.98
C VAL A 53 -7.32 3.02 -6.76
N PRO A 54 -8.25 3.11 -7.74
CA PRO A 54 -9.56 2.50 -7.63
C PRO A 54 -9.48 0.99 -7.86
N VAL A 55 -10.18 0.22 -7.01
CA VAL A 55 -10.31 -1.23 -7.09
C VAL A 55 -11.79 -1.64 -7.23
N PRO A 56 -12.12 -2.83 -7.77
CA PRO A 56 -13.51 -3.26 -7.96
C PRO A 56 -14.35 -3.25 -6.68
N GLY A 57 -13.85 -3.89 -5.63
CA GLY A 57 -14.52 -4.03 -4.34
C GLY A 57 -13.57 -3.96 -3.16
N SER A 58 -14.10 -4.08 -1.95
CA SER A 58 -13.28 -4.07 -0.75
C SER A 58 -12.35 -5.27 -0.66
N PHE A 59 -12.74 -6.42 -1.25
CA PHE A 59 -11.94 -7.65 -1.23
C PHE A 59 -10.62 -7.54 -1.99
N GLU A 60 -10.54 -6.68 -3.01
CA GLU A 60 -9.33 -6.45 -3.80
C GLU A 60 -8.35 -5.45 -3.15
N ILE A 61 -8.80 -4.70 -2.13
CA ILE A 61 -7.97 -3.69 -1.45
C ILE A 61 -6.67 -4.27 -0.89
N PRO A 62 -6.65 -5.40 -0.14
CA PRO A 62 -5.43 -5.91 0.46
C PRO A 62 -4.32 -6.22 -0.53
N LEU A 63 -4.66 -6.84 -1.67
CA LEU A 63 -3.68 -7.19 -2.69
C LEU A 63 -3.00 -5.94 -3.28
N VAL A 64 -3.80 -4.91 -3.59
CA VAL A 64 -3.29 -3.67 -4.18
C VAL A 64 -2.50 -2.87 -3.15
N ALA A 65 -3.00 -2.78 -1.91
CA ALA A 65 -2.30 -2.13 -0.81
C ALA A 65 -0.94 -2.78 -0.52
N ASN A 66 -0.88 -4.10 -0.48
CA ASN A 66 0.38 -4.84 -0.28
C ASN A 66 1.37 -4.58 -1.42
N ARG A 67 0.91 -4.57 -2.68
CA ARG A 67 1.77 -4.28 -3.82
C ARG A 67 2.33 -2.86 -3.78
N LEU A 68 1.53 -1.87 -3.39
CA LEU A 68 1.96 -0.49 -3.23
C LEU A 68 2.95 -0.35 -2.08
N ALA A 69 2.64 -0.90 -0.91
CA ALA A 69 3.51 -0.85 0.26
C ALA A 69 4.88 -1.48 0.03
N LEU A 70 4.95 -2.59 -0.72
CA LEU A 70 6.22 -3.27 -1.06
C LEU A 70 6.97 -2.63 -2.24
N SER A 71 6.40 -1.63 -2.92
CA SER A 71 7.01 -1.03 -4.11
C SER A 71 8.19 -0.10 -3.82
N GLY A 72 8.34 0.38 -2.59
CA GLY A 72 9.28 1.44 -2.22
C GLY A 72 8.93 2.83 -2.77
N ASN A 73 7.75 2.97 -3.40
CA ASN A 73 7.31 4.21 -4.03
C ASN A 73 6.29 5.00 -3.21
N VAL A 74 5.87 4.49 -2.06
CA VAL A 74 4.94 5.15 -1.13
C VAL A 74 5.41 4.96 0.30
N ASP A 75 5.15 5.97 1.12
CA ASP A 75 5.53 6.00 2.53
C ASP A 75 4.36 5.59 3.44
N ALA A 76 3.13 5.67 2.93
CA ALA A 76 1.93 5.15 3.59
C ALA A 76 0.81 4.85 2.60
N VAL A 77 -0.11 3.95 2.99
CA VAL A 77 -1.29 3.56 2.20
C VAL A 77 -2.54 3.76 3.03
N VAL A 78 -3.57 4.37 2.45
CA VAL A 78 -4.91 4.53 3.04
C VAL A 78 -5.88 3.65 2.28
N CYS A 79 -6.53 2.69 2.95
CA CYS A 79 -7.46 1.73 2.36
C CYS A 79 -8.90 2.14 2.66
N LEU A 80 -9.70 2.44 1.62
CA LEU A 80 -11.06 2.93 1.73
C LEU A 80 -12.05 2.00 1.03
N GLY A 81 -13.08 1.60 1.76
CA GLY A 81 -14.12 0.71 1.25
C GLY A 81 -15.38 0.79 2.09
N ALA A 82 -16.44 0.15 1.61
CA ALA A 82 -17.68 0.01 2.36
C ALA A 82 -18.31 -1.35 2.10
N VAL A 83 -18.45 -2.15 3.15
CA VAL A 83 -19.15 -3.44 3.15
C VAL A 83 -20.42 -3.27 3.96
N ILE A 84 -21.55 -3.38 3.30
CA ILE A 84 -22.88 -3.29 3.91
C ILE A 84 -23.48 -4.69 3.96
N GLN A 85 -24.04 -5.06 5.10
CA GLN A 85 -24.67 -6.35 5.30
C GLN A 85 -25.84 -6.53 4.33
N GLY A 86 -25.80 -7.63 3.55
CA GLY A 86 -26.90 -8.08 2.72
C GLY A 86 -27.70 -9.19 3.42
N GLU A 87 -28.45 -9.96 2.65
CA GLU A 87 -29.30 -11.04 3.13
C GLU A 87 -28.51 -12.29 3.59
N THR A 88 -27.25 -12.40 3.18
CA THR A 88 -26.40 -13.55 3.48
C THR A 88 -25.20 -13.15 4.35
N THR A 89 -24.48 -14.13 4.89
CA THR A 89 -23.27 -13.92 5.70
C THR A 89 -22.01 -13.59 4.86
N HIS A 90 -22.15 -13.42 3.56
CA HIS A 90 -21.03 -13.13 2.64
C HIS A 90 -20.18 -11.91 3.09
N HIS A 91 -20.84 -10.88 3.64
CA HIS A 91 -20.17 -9.69 4.17
C HIS A 91 -19.20 -10.02 5.31
N GLU A 92 -19.44 -11.02 6.13
CA GLU A 92 -18.56 -11.42 7.24
C GLU A 92 -17.22 -11.94 6.72
N TYR A 93 -17.25 -12.80 5.68
CA TYR A 93 -16.03 -13.32 5.05
C TYR A 93 -15.20 -12.19 4.41
N ILE A 94 -15.86 -11.25 3.72
CA ILE A 94 -15.17 -10.08 3.16
C ILE A 94 -14.54 -9.26 4.27
N ASN A 95 -15.28 -8.91 5.32
CA ASN A 95 -14.81 -8.08 6.42
C ASN A 95 -13.56 -8.65 7.09
N HIS A 96 -13.59 -9.96 7.41
CA HIS A 96 -12.46 -10.63 8.05
C HIS A 96 -11.22 -10.64 7.15
N GLN A 97 -11.37 -11.06 5.89
CA GLN A 97 -10.25 -11.17 4.97
C GLN A 97 -9.65 -9.81 4.61
N VAL A 98 -10.48 -8.78 4.47
CA VAL A 98 -10.00 -7.43 4.21
C VAL A 98 -9.23 -6.87 5.40
N ALA A 99 -9.72 -7.02 6.62
CA ALA A 99 -9.05 -6.55 7.82
C ALA A 99 -7.72 -7.28 8.04
N GLU A 100 -7.71 -8.61 7.92
CA GLU A 100 -6.51 -9.44 8.03
C GLU A 100 -5.49 -9.10 6.94
N GLY A 101 -5.94 -8.99 5.69
CA GLY A 101 -5.05 -8.70 4.57
C GLY A 101 -4.41 -7.31 4.63
N ILE A 102 -5.15 -6.29 5.08
CA ILE A 102 -4.61 -4.93 5.28
C ILE A 102 -3.57 -4.93 6.43
N SER A 103 -3.87 -5.60 7.54
CA SER A 103 -2.93 -5.74 8.66
C SER A 103 -1.66 -6.47 8.23
N ASN A 104 -1.78 -7.57 7.47
CA ASN A 104 -0.64 -8.31 6.96
C ASN A 104 0.21 -7.47 6.00
N ALA A 105 -0.41 -6.67 5.13
CA ALA A 105 0.31 -5.76 4.23
C ALA A 105 1.19 -4.77 5.01
N ALA A 106 0.67 -4.20 6.09
CA ALA A 106 1.43 -3.29 6.95
C ALA A 106 2.59 -4.00 7.65
N LEU A 107 2.34 -5.17 8.26
CA LEU A 107 3.36 -5.91 9.00
C LEU A 107 4.47 -6.46 8.11
N GLN A 108 4.15 -6.89 6.89
CA GLN A 108 5.13 -7.43 5.95
C GLN A 108 6.00 -6.36 5.30
N SER A 109 5.43 -5.19 5.03
CA SER A 109 6.13 -4.10 4.36
C SER A 109 6.86 -3.16 5.31
N GLY A 110 6.44 -3.08 6.57
CA GLY A 110 6.87 -2.04 7.51
C GLY A 110 6.31 -0.64 7.18
N VAL A 111 5.47 -0.53 6.15
CA VAL A 111 4.81 0.72 5.73
C VAL A 111 3.44 0.83 6.40
N PRO A 112 3.04 1.99 6.92
CA PRO A 112 1.69 2.19 7.44
C PRO A 112 0.61 1.92 6.38
N VAL A 113 -0.30 0.98 6.66
CA VAL A 113 -1.46 0.69 5.82
C VAL A 113 -2.71 0.88 6.67
N ALA A 114 -3.35 2.04 6.53
CA ALA A 114 -4.47 2.45 7.37
C ALA A 114 -5.80 1.85 6.90
N PHE A 115 -6.59 1.35 7.85
CA PHE A 115 -7.87 0.72 7.62
C PHE A 115 -9.03 1.72 7.69
N GLY A 116 -9.55 2.15 6.55
CA GLY A 116 -10.73 3.01 6.40
C GLY A 116 -11.90 2.29 5.73
N VAL A 117 -12.01 0.96 5.91
CA VAL A 117 -13.10 0.16 5.33
C VAL A 117 -14.26 0.08 6.32
N LEU A 118 -15.41 0.61 5.90
CA LEU A 118 -16.64 0.53 6.69
C LEU A 118 -17.25 -0.87 6.62
N THR A 119 -17.68 -1.36 7.79
CA THR A 119 -18.41 -2.63 7.94
C THR A 119 -19.71 -2.34 8.67
N CYS A 120 -20.80 -2.15 7.92
CA CYS A 120 -22.06 -1.64 8.46
C CYS A 120 -23.23 -2.58 8.20
N GLN A 121 -24.19 -2.58 9.12
CA GLN A 121 -25.40 -3.38 8.99
C GLN A 121 -26.36 -2.83 7.92
N ASN A 122 -26.34 -1.53 7.66
CA ASN A 122 -27.18 -0.87 6.67
C ASN A 122 -26.53 0.39 6.10
N LEU A 123 -27.13 0.94 5.06
CA LEU A 123 -26.67 2.13 4.36
C LEU A 123 -26.64 3.37 5.26
N GLU A 124 -27.63 3.55 6.15
CA GLU A 124 -27.72 4.70 7.05
C GLU A 124 -26.48 4.77 7.97
N LEU A 125 -26.08 3.64 8.57
CA LEU A 125 -24.89 3.56 9.40
C LEU A 125 -23.59 3.83 8.63
N ALA A 126 -23.55 3.50 7.34
CA ALA A 126 -22.41 3.77 6.49
C ALA A 126 -22.34 5.28 6.16
N LEU A 127 -23.46 5.91 5.81
CA LEU A 127 -23.54 7.35 5.57
C LEU A 127 -23.18 8.17 6.81
N ASP A 128 -23.64 7.74 8.00
CA ASP A 128 -23.28 8.38 9.25
C ASP A 128 -21.76 8.44 9.49
N ARG A 129 -20.98 7.49 8.95
CA ARG A 129 -19.53 7.36 9.09
C ARG A 129 -18.74 7.88 7.88
N ALA A 130 -19.46 8.28 6.84
CA ALA A 130 -18.89 8.89 5.64
C ALA A 130 -19.21 10.41 5.56
N GLY A 131 -19.18 11.10 6.71
CA GLY A 131 -19.44 12.53 6.82
C GLY A 131 -20.77 12.89 7.47
N GLY A 132 -21.49 11.91 8.05
CA GLY A 132 -22.69 12.13 8.84
C GLY A 132 -22.40 12.37 10.33
N ARG A 133 -23.31 11.91 11.20
CA ARG A 133 -23.27 12.15 12.66
C ARG A 133 -22.03 11.60 13.36
N MET A 134 -21.42 10.55 12.81
CA MET A 134 -20.26 9.85 13.38
C MET A 134 -18.92 10.27 12.73
N GLY A 135 -18.91 11.44 12.08
CA GLY A 135 -17.71 11.92 11.40
C GLY A 135 -17.41 11.22 10.07
N ASN A 136 -16.16 11.19 9.66
CA ASN A 136 -15.74 10.59 8.40
C ASN A 136 -14.54 9.67 8.59
N LYS A 137 -14.73 8.38 8.35
CA LYS A 137 -13.69 7.36 8.53
C LYS A 137 -12.56 7.45 7.50
N GLY A 138 -12.76 8.12 6.37
CA GLY A 138 -11.69 8.45 5.44
C GLY A 138 -10.71 9.47 6.03
N HIS A 139 -11.25 10.51 6.70
CA HIS A 139 -10.45 11.46 7.48
C HIS A 139 -9.64 10.75 8.56
N GLU A 140 -10.31 9.91 9.38
CA GLU A 140 -9.66 9.21 10.48
C GLU A 140 -8.57 8.25 9.99
N ALA A 141 -8.80 7.53 8.88
CA ALA A 141 -7.81 6.63 8.31
C ALA A 141 -6.59 7.38 7.74
N ALA A 142 -6.79 8.52 7.07
CA ALA A 142 -5.69 9.35 6.58
C ALA A 142 -4.85 9.92 7.75
N LEU A 143 -5.52 10.38 8.80
CA LEU A 143 -4.83 10.87 10.00
C LEU A 143 -4.03 9.74 10.69
N ALA A 144 -4.62 8.55 10.81
CA ALA A 144 -3.94 7.38 11.36
C ALA A 144 -2.69 6.99 10.54
N ALA A 145 -2.75 7.09 9.20
CA ALA A 145 -1.60 6.85 8.34
C ALA A 145 -0.46 7.85 8.61
N LEU A 146 -0.79 9.15 8.70
CA LEU A 146 0.17 10.21 9.00
C LEU A 146 0.81 10.04 10.39
N GLU A 147 -0.01 9.81 11.42
CA GLU A 147 0.46 9.62 12.80
C GLU A 147 1.35 8.38 12.93
N THR A 148 0.96 7.27 12.27
CA THR A 148 1.75 6.05 12.30
C THR A 148 3.09 6.24 11.60
N LEU A 149 3.11 6.90 10.44
CA LEU A 149 4.35 7.21 9.71
C LEU A 149 5.29 8.07 10.56
N ALA A 150 4.78 9.13 11.18
CA ALA A 150 5.55 9.99 12.06
C ALA A 150 6.07 9.22 13.28
N THR A 151 5.27 8.30 13.85
CA THR A 151 5.65 7.47 14.99
C THR A 151 6.79 6.50 14.63
N LEU A 152 6.72 5.82 13.49
CA LEU A 152 7.77 4.92 13.03
C LEU A 152 9.10 5.66 12.86
N ARG A 153 9.09 6.83 12.25
CA ARG A 153 10.27 7.68 12.11
C ARG A 153 10.85 8.12 13.45
N ALA A 154 10.00 8.45 14.41
CA ALA A 154 10.45 8.80 15.75
C ALA A 154 11.08 7.60 16.49
N ILE A 155 10.57 6.39 16.26
CA ILE A 155 11.16 5.15 16.78
C ILE A 155 12.53 4.94 16.14
N ASP A 156 12.64 5.02 14.81
CA ASP A 156 13.90 4.81 14.09
C ASP A 156 14.98 5.81 14.53
N ALA A 157 14.60 7.07 14.68
CA ALA A 157 15.50 8.11 15.19
C ALA A 157 15.95 7.84 16.64
N ALA A 158 15.04 7.34 17.48
CA ALA A 158 15.36 7.03 18.90
C ALA A 158 16.20 5.76 19.06
N THR A 159 16.09 4.80 18.12
CA THR A 159 16.80 3.51 18.16
C THR A 159 18.10 3.50 17.35
N GLY A 160 18.40 4.58 16.62
CA GLY A 160 19.55 4.64 15.72
C GLY A 160 19.39 3.79 14.46
N ASN A 161 18.19 3.34 14.17
CA ASN A 161 17.85 2.52 12.99
C ASN A 161 17.47 3.41 11.79
N SER A 162 18.25 4.48 11.52
CA SER A 162 18.10 5.26 10.29
C SER A 162 18.51 4.35 9.15
N ALA A 163 17.55 3.95 8.30
CA ALA A 163 17.85 3.21 7.08
C ALA A 163 18.76 4.10 6.21
N GLU A 164 20.07 3.84 6.27
CA GLU A 164 21.00 4.31 5.25
C GLU A 164 20.54 3.67 3.94
N THR A 165 20.00 4.48 3.05
CA THR A 165 19.74 4.11 1.68
C THR A 165 21.12 3.91 1.02
N SER A 166 21.65 2.69 1.15
CA SER A 166 22.84 2.25 0.43
C SER A 166 22.43 2.11 -1.04
N VAL A 167 22.51 3.23 -1.77
CA VAL A 167 22.69 3.18 -3.21
C VAL A 167 24.13 2.74 -3.43
N GLU A 168 24.39 1.45 -3.44
CA GLU A 168 25.60 0.91 -4.07
C GLU A 168 25.51 1.23 -5.57
N THR A 169 26.17 2.30 -5.96
CA THR A 169 26.56 2.55 -7.34
C THR A 169 27.44 1.38 -7.77
N ALA A 170 26.91 0.55 -8.66
CA ALA A 170 27.72 -0.38 -9.41
C ALA A 170 28.67 0.42 -10.31
N GLU A 171 29.88 0.70 -9.81
CA GLU A 171 30.99 1.16 -10.62
C GLU A 171 31.57 -0.03 -11.37
N ASP A 172 31.42 0.09 -12.69
CA ASP A 172 32.38 -0.20 -13.76
C ASP A 172 33.37 -1.35 -13.55
N CYS A 173 33.10 -2.48 -14.19
CA CYS A 173 34.13 -3.43 -14.61
C CYS A 173 34.27 -3.40 -16.15
N SER A 174 34.88 -2.34 -16.65
CA SER A 174 35.53 -2.33 -17.97
C SER A 174 37.04 -2.56 -17.78
N GLY A 175 37.57 -3.64 -18.34
CA GLY A 175 39.00 -3.94 -18.43
C GLY A 175 39.21 -5.42 -18.69
N GLU A 176 39.62 -5.79 -19.74
CA GLU A 176 40.64 -5.80 -20.71
C GLU A 176 40.72 -7.16 -21.43
N SER A 177 40.88 -7.07 -22.67
CA SER A 177 41.23 -8.01 -23.71
C SER A 177 42.30 -9.07 -23.34
N GLY A 178 42.11 -10.27 -23.85
CA GLY A 178 43.13 -11.33 -23.97
C GLY A 178 42.77 -12.31 -25.06
N GLU A 179 43.41 -12.14 -26.20
CA GLU A 179 43.40 -13.00 -27.39
C GLU A 179 43.93 -14.42 -27.14
N SER A 180 43.49 -15.26 -28.04
CA SER A 180 44.20 -16.38 -28.69
C SER A 180 43.76 -17.82 -28.35
N GLY A 181 43.51 -18.58 -29.43
CA GLY A 181 43.73 -19.99 -29.52
C GLY A 181 42.66 -20.82 -30.21
N GLU A 182 42.69 -20.84 -31.47
CA GLU A 182 42.57 -21.89 -32.51
C GLU A 182 42.09 -23.32 -32.16
N SER A 183 41.24 -23.76 -33.08
CA SER A 183 41.17 -25.07 -33.77
C SER A 183 40.51 -26.27 -33.07
N GLY A 184 39.64 -26.90 -33.84
CA GLY A 184 39.24 -28.30 -33.65
C GLY A 184 37.85 -28.63 -34.23
N GLU A 185 37.89 -29.05 -35.44
CA GLU A 185 37.02 -29.73 -36.36
C GLU A 185 36.12 -30.86 -35.81
N SER A 186 35.00 -30.98 -36.52
CA SER A 186 34.38 -32.19 -37.09
C SER A 186 33.53 -33.13 -36.21
N GLY A 187 32.37 -33.49 -36.81
CA GLY A 187 31.59 -34.70 -36.58
C GLY A 187 30.10 -34.43 -36.51
N GLU A 188 29.44 -34.41 -37.55
CA GLU A 188 28.58 -35.26 -38.39
C GLU A 188 27.59 -36.17 -37.65
N SER A 189 26.36 -35.99 -38.10
CA SER A 189 25.32 -36.97 -38.49
C SER A 189 24.47 -37.68 -37.44
N GLY A 190 23.17 -37.73 -37.81
CA GLY A 190 22.20 -38.77 -37.44
C GLY A 190 20.87 -38.15 -37.02
N GLU A 191 19.99 -37.85 -37.86
CA GLU A 191 18.85 -38.55 -38.52
C GLU A 191 17.84 -39.24 -37.58
N SER A 192 16.62 -38.79 -37.77
CA SER A 192 15.35 -39.50 -37.98
C SER A 192 14.61 -40.17 -36.82
N GLY A 193 13.28 -39.98 -36.89
CA GLY A 193 12.24 -40.84 -36.36
C GLY A 193 11.13 -40.02 -35.70
N GLU A 194 10.17 -39.58 -36.35
CA GLU A 194 8.85 -40.08 -36.83
C GLU A 194 7.97 -40.73 -35.76
N SER A 195 6.81 -40.15 -35.68
CA SER A 195 5.43 -40.64 -35.57
C SER A 195 4.89 -41.18 -34.26
N GLY A 196 3.69 -40.72 -33.94
CA GLY A 196 2.63 -41.61 -33.60
C GLY A 196 1.73 -41.26 -32.43
N GLU A 197 0.51 -40.95 -32.79
CA GLU A 197 -0.79 -40.96 -32.12
C GLU A 197 -1.07 -39.91 -31.05
#